data_ea0bad71827b7d78425d5fdcf37e7a35
#
_entry.id   ea0bad71827b7d78425d5fdcf37e7a35
#
_cell.length_a   1.000
_cell.length_b   1.000
_cell.length_c   1.000
_cell.angle_alpha   90.00
_cell.angle_beta   90.00
_cell.angle_gamma   90.00
#
_symmetry.space_group_name_H-M   'P 1'
#
loop_
_entity.id
_entity.type
_entity.pdbx_description
1 polymer ?
#
loop_
_entity_poly.entity_id
_entity_poly.type
_entity_poly.pdbx_seq_one_letter_code
_entity_poly.pdbx_strand_id
1 'polypeptide(L)'
;MSRKAKIAAVHAICIALPEVELGTSWGDRPTYLVKQKPKPRGFVLARAPRHDAIDPETGEEYHDLLVIRTPSAEDKAALVEADGPFFTIDHFRNYNAVLLQQSRIGEVDVDELREVLTDAWLAVAPTSLAKRFLAGELGSS
;
A
#
# COMPACT_ATOMS: atom_id res chain seq x y z
N MET A 1 13.39 -19.21 3.62
CA MET A 1 12.23 -19.19 4.50
C MET A 1 11.66 -17.80 4.64
N SER A 2 10.37 -17.65 4.35
CA SER A 2 9.71 -16.36 4.50
C SER A 2 9.57 -16.02 5.99
N ARG A 3 9.64 -14.73 6.28
CA ARG A 3 9.40 -14.21 7.64
C ARG A 3 8.11 -13.43 7.66
N LYS A 4 7.41 -13.49 8.78
CA LYS A 4 6.21 -12.69 8.97
C LYS A 4 6.59 -11.21 8.96
N ALA A 5 5.80 -10.40 8.24
CA ALA A 5 6.05 -8.97 8.13
C ALA A 5 5.77 -8.27 9.45
N LYS A 6 6.43 -7.12 9.62
CA LYS A 6 6.21 -6.20 10.73
C LYS A 6 5.97 -4.82 10.16
N ILE A 7 5.34 -3.95 10.93
CA ILE A 7 5.06 -2.58 10.48
C ILE A 7 6.32 -1.85 10.04
N ALA A 8 7.44 -2.08 10.73
CA ALA A 8 8.71 -1.48 10.33
C ALA A 8 9.13 -1.87 8.90
N ALA A 9 8.70 -3.05 8.43
CA ALA A 9 9.02 -3.49 7.08
C ALA A 9 8.31 -2.64 6.02
N VAL A 10 7.11 -2.14 6.32
CA VAL A 10 6.39 -1.24 5.39
C VAL A 10 7.25 -0.01 5.10
N HIS A 11 7.75 0.62 6.16
CA HIS A 11 8.61 1.81 5.99
C HIS A 11 9.89 1.46 5.24
N ALA A 12 10.58 0.40 5.66
CA ALA A 12 11.84 0.01 5.04
C ALA A 12 11.70 -0.28 3.54
N ILE A 13 10.66 -1.01 3.17
CA ILE A 13 10.41 -1.36 1.77
C ILE A 13 10.05 -0.11 0.96
N CYS A 14 9.12 0.70 1.45
CA CYS A 14 8.66 1.88 0.71
C CYS A 14 9.77 2.89 0.50
N ILE A 15 10.54 3.18 1.54
CA ILE A 15 11.58 4.22 1.46
C ILE A 15 12.77 3.78 0.60
N ALA A 16 12.94 2.47 0.42
CA ALA A 16 13.99 1.93 -0.46
C ALA A 16 13.63 1.99 -1.94
N LEU A 17 12.35 2.20 -2.28
CA LEU A 17 11.92 2.33 -3.67
C LEU A 17 12.37 3.69 -4.24
N PRO A 18 12.65 3.75 -5.56
CA PRO A 18 13.17 4.99 -6.17
C PRO A 18 12.23 6.18 -6.03
N GLU A 19 12.80 7.33 -5.73
CA GLU A 19 12.10 8.63 -5.68
C GLU A 19 10.96 8.69 -4.65
N VAL A 20 11.02 7.87 -3.60
CA VAL A 20 10.00 7.86 -2.55
C VAL A 20 10.37 8.78 -1.40
N GLU A 21 9.39 9.53 -0.91
CA GLU A 21 9.52 10.31 0.32
C GLU A 21 8.31 10.05 1.20
N LEU A 22 8.51 10.17 2.50
CA LEU A 22 7.40 10.12 3.45
C LEU A 22 6.90 11.54 3.67
N GLY A 23 5.67 11.78 3.29
CA GLY A 23 5.01 13.07 3.46
C GLY A 23 3.67 12.91 4.11
N THR A 24 2.75 13.81 3.79
CA THR A 24 1.40 13.78 4.32
C THR A 24 0.39 13.98 3.20
N SER A 25 -0.81 13.46 3.40
CA SER A 25 -1.95 13.72 2.53
C SER A 25 -3.23 13.63 3.36
N TRP A 26 -4.31 14.17 2.81
CA TRP A 26 -5.60 14.22 3.50
C TRP A 26 -5.45 14.76 4.94
N GLY A 27 -4.84 15.95 5.05
CA GLY A 27 -4.49 16.53 6.33
C GLY A 27 -3.14 16.04 6.81
N ASP A 28 -3.07 15.46 7.99
CA ASP A 28 -1.80 15.08 8.62
C ASP A 28 -1.45 13.59 8.47
N ARG A 29 -2.10 12.89 7.55
CA ARG A 29 -1.89 11.43 7.47
C ARG A 29 -0.57 11.09 6.80
N PRO A 30 0.26 10.25 7.45
CA PRO A 30 1.50 9.80 6.83
C PRO A 30 1.23 9.10 5.51
N THR A 31 1.96 9.48 4.48
CA THR A 31 1.78 8.94 3.13
C THR A 31 3.13 8.76 2.47
N TYR A 32 3.37 7.58 1.89
CA TYR A 32 4.54 7.36 1.05
C TYR A 32 4.21 7.84 -0.35
N LEU A 33 5.02 8.79 -0.84
CA LEU A 33 4.79 9.51 -2.09
C LEU A 33 5.93 9.24 -3.06
N VAL A 34 5.59 9.08 -4.35
CA VAL A 34 6.58 9.09 -5.43
C VAL A 34 6.71 10.52 -5.92
N LYS A 35 7.92 11.07 -5.82
CA LYS A 35 8.21 12.44 -6.28
C LYS A 35 8.08 12.52 -7.78
N GLN A 36 7.24 13.43 -8.27
CA GLN A 36 7.01 13.63 -9.70
C GLN A 36 6.25 14.93 -9.91
N LYS A 37 6.19 15.37 -11.16
CA LYS A 37 5.42 16.56 -11.52
C LYS A 37 4.10 16.15 -12.16
N PRO A 38 3.05 16.96 -12.02
CA PRO A 38 3.02 18.28 -11.36
C PRO A 38 3.04 18.22 -9.83
N LYS A 39 2.74 17.05 -9.25
CA LYS A 39 2.80 16.87 -7.79
C LYS A 39 3.09 15.41 -7.44
N PRO A 40 3.67 15.17 -6.25
CA PRO A 40 3.90 13.80 -5.80
C PRO A 40 2.60 12.99 -5.72
N ARG A 41 2.69 11.69 -5.94
CA ARG A 41 1.53 10.80 -5.86
C ARG A 41 1.73 9.75 -4.77
N GLY A 42 0.72 9.59 -3.92
CA GLY A 42 0.75 8.60 -2.85
C GLY A 42 0.43 7.20 -3.32
N PHE A 43 1.09 6.21 -2.74
CA PHE A 43 0.82 4.81 -3.05
C PHE A 43 0.54 3.97 -1.80
N VAL A 44 0.96 4.43 -0.63
CA VAL A 44 0.61 3.81 0.67
C VAL A 44 0.27 4.93 1.64
N LEU A 45 -0.91 4.85 2.25
CA LEU A 45 -1.44 5.88 3.14
C LEU A 45 -1.88 5.25 4.46
N ALA A 46 -1.39 5.79 5.57
CA ALA A 46 -1.93 5.45 6.88
C ALA A 46 -3.24 6.23 7.05
N ARG A 47 -4.34 5.52 7.28
CA ARG A 47 -5.67 6.11 7.32
C ARG A 47 -6.23 6.13 8.74
N ALA A 48 -6.77 7.29 9.14
CA ALA A 48 -7.49 7.40 10.40
C ALA A 48 -8.86 6.69 10.31
N PRO A 49 -9.46 6.36 11.45
CA PRO A 49 -10.78 5.74 11.47
C PRO A 49 -11.83 6.63 10.80
N ARG A 50 -12.77 6.00 10.11
CA ARG A 50 -13.91 6.68 9.50
C ARG A 50 -15.15 5.86 9.73
N HIS A 51 -16.31 6.53 9.72
CA HIS A 51 -17.60 5.87 9.96
C HIS A 51 -17.92 4.76 8.96
N ASP A 52 -17.37 4.83 7.75
CA ASP A 52 -17.61 3.84 6.71
C ASP A 52 -16.67 2.63 6.80
N ALA A 53 -15.71 2.66 7.70
CA ALA A 53 -14.74 1.57 7.88
C ALA A 53 -15.03 0.84 9.18
N ILE A 54 -16.02 -0.04 9.12
CA ILE A 54 -16.51 -0.79 10.29
C ILE A 54 -16.06 -2.24 10.17
N ASP A 55 -15.48 -2.76 11.25
CA ASP A 55 -15.12 -4.17 11.33
C ASP A 55 -16.39 -5.00 11.52
N PRO A 56 -16.74 -5.88 10.59
CA PRO A 56 -17.97 -6.66 10.71
C PRO A 56 -17.98 -7.64 11.88
N GLU A 57 -16.82 -8.00 12.40
CA GLU A 57 -16.76 -8.92 13.55
C GLU A 57 -16.99 -8.23 14.88
N THR A 58 -16.53 -6.99 15.02
CA THR A 58 -16.62 -6.25 16.28
C THR A 58 -17.67 -5.15 16.28
N GLY A 59 -18.06 -4.66 15.09
CA GLY A 59 -18.96 -3.52 14.95
C GLY A 59 -18.30 -2.20 15.23
N GLU A 60 -17.01 -2.17 15.45
CA GLU A 60 -16.25 -0.95 15.74
C GLU A 60 -15.53 -0.44 14.49
N GLU A 61 -15.20 0.86 14.50
CA GLU A 61 -14.42 1.46 13.43
C GLU A 61 -12.99 0.93 13.47
N TYR A 62 -12.40 0.72 12.28
CA TYR A 62 -10.99 0.38 12.18
C TYR A 62 -10.13 1.56 12.60
N HIS A 63 -9.09 1.31 13.38
CA HIS A 63 -8.21 2.36 13.92
C HIS A 63 -6.85 2.42 13.25
N ASP A 64 -6.48 1.37 12.51
CA ASP A 64 -5.10 1.16 12.08
C ASP A 64 -4.99 0.74 10.62
N LEU A 65 -5.77 1.35 9.75
CA LEU A 65 -5.77 0.97 8.34
C LEU A 65 -4.59 1.53 7.56
N LEU A 66 -4.06 0.70 6.67
CA LEU A 66 -3.20 1.14 5.58
C LEU A 66 -4.02 1.04 4.29
N VAL A 67 -3.94 2.06 3.46
CA VAL A 67 -4.51 2.04 2.10
C VAL A 67 -3.34 1.83 1.14
N ILE A 68 -3.39 0.76 0.36
CA ILE A 68 -2.30 0.39 -0.55
C ILE A 68 -2.83 0.35 -1.97
N ARG A 69 -2.27 1.15 -2.85
CA ARG A 69 -2.66 1.19 -4.26
C ARG A 69 -2.43 -0.15 -4.94
N THR A 70 -3.26 -0.46 -5.93
CA THR A 70 -3.07 -1.61 -6.82
C THR A 70 -3.03 -1.13 -8.26
N PRO A 71 -2.29 -1.83 -9.14
CA PRO A 71 -2.18 -1.39 -10.54
C PRO A 71 -3.49 -1.47 -11.32
N SER A 72 -4.37 -2.39 -10.93
CA SER A 72 -5.64 -2.61 -11.65
C SER A 72 -6.70 -3.18 -10.73
N ALA A 73 -7.93 -3.19 -11.21
CA ALA A 73 -9.04 -3.82 -10.50
C ALA A 73 -8.82 -5.33 -10.37
N GLU A 74 -8.15 -5.94 -11.33
CA GLU A 74 -7.85 -7.38 -11.29
C GLU A 74 -6.86 -7.71 -10.18
N ASP A 75 -5.82 -6.89 -10.03
CA ASP A 75 -4.86 -7.08 -8.95
C ASP A 75 -5.51 -6.89 -7.59
N LYS A 76 -6.40 -5.91 -7.48
CA LYS A 76 -7.18 -5.70 -6.26
C LYS A 76 -8.05 -6.91 -5.93
N ALA A 77 -8.78 -7.41 -6.92
CA ALA A 77 -9.64 -8.58 -6.72
C ALA A 77 -8.84 -9.79 -6.27
N ALA A 78 -7.68 -10.01 -6.86
CA ALA A 78 -6.82 -11.14 -6.50
C ALA A 78 -6.40 -11.07 -5.03
N LEU A 79 -6.06 -9.89 -4.53
CA LEU A 79 -5.66 -9.73 -3.13
C LEU A 79 -6.85 -9.87 -2.17
N VAL A 80 -7.99 -9.30 -2.52
CA VAL A 80 -9.19 -9.34 -1.67
C VAL A 80 -9.78 -10.75 -1.61
N GLU A 81 -9.77 -11.47 -2.72
CA GLU A 81 -10.30 -12.83 -2.80
C GLU A 81 -9.35 -13.87 -2.25
N ALA A 82 -8.08 -13.56 -2.11
CA ALA A 82 -7.12 -14.46 -1.50
C ALA A 82 -7.45 -14.64 -0.02
N ASP A 83 -7.11 -15.78 0.53
CA ASP A 83 -7.35 -16.07 1.94
C ASP A 83 -6.27 -15.42 2.81
N GLY A 84 -6.37 -14.10 2.94
CA GLY A 84 -5.38 -13.31 3.66
C GLY A 84 -6.01 -12.05 4.26
N PRO A 85 -5.18 -11.13 4.78
CA PRO A 85 -5.66 -9.97 5.52
C PRO A 85 -6.07 -8.77 4.67
N PHE A 86 -5.88 -8.83 3.34
CA PHE A 86 -6.24 -7.72 2.45
C PHE A 86 -7.75 -7.69 2.22
N PHE A 87 -8.34 -6.50 2.29
CA PHE A 87 -9.79 -6.36 2.13
C PHE A 87 -10.14 -5.01 1.50
N THR A 88 -11.42 -4.79 1.27
CA THR A 88 -11.94 -3.52 0.78
C THR A 88 -13.25 -3.21 1.50
N ILE A 89 -13.69 -1.96 1.40
CA ILE A 89 -14.98 -1.51 1.90
C ILE A 89 -15.71 -0.79 0.77
N ASP A 90 -17.02 -0.55 0.95
CA ASP A 90 -17.84 0.08 -0.10
C ASP A 90 -17.29 1.42 -0.57
N HIS A 91 -16.73 2.21 0.34
CA HIS A 91 -16.13 3.50 -0.01
C HIS A 91 -15.03 3.37 -1.07
N PHE A 92 -14.32 2.25 -1.10
CA PHE A 92 -13.24 1.99 -2.03
C PHE A 92 -13.60 1.05 -3.17
N ARG A 93 -14.88 0.72 -3.34
CA ARG A 93 -15.32 -0.26 -4.35
C ARG A 93 -14.74 0.00 -5.73
N ASN A 94 -14.77 1.27 -6.17
CA ASN A 94 -14.33 1.65 -7.52
C ASN A 94 -12.93 2.25 -7.52
N TYR A 95 -12.18 2.07 -6.46
CA TYR A 95 -10.84 2.61 -6.31
C TYR A 95 -9.83 1.48 -6.29
N ASN A 96 -8.79 1.58 -7.10
CA ASN A 96 -7.77 0.53 -7.19
C ASN A 96 -6.81 0.60 -6.01
N ALA A 97 -7.28 0.12 -4.87
CA ALA A 97 -6.51 0.02 -3.65
C ALA A 97 -7.11 -1.05 -2.76
N VAL A 98 -6.29 -1.62 -1.90
CA VAL A 98 -6.72 -2.56 -0.87
C VAL A 98 -6.44 -1.97 0.50
N LEU A 99 -7.11 -2.50 1.50
CA LEU A 99 -6.94 -2.11 2.89
C LEU A 99 -6.26 -3.24 3.67
N LEU A 100 -5.42 -2.86 4.62
CA LEU A 100 -4.73 -3.79 5.50
C LEU A 100 -4.71 -3.19 6.90
N GLN A 101 -5.17 -3.95 7.90
CA GLN A 101 -5.01 -3.53 9.29
C GLN A 101 -3.56 -3.70 9.72
N GLN A 102 -2.96 -2.67 10.29
CA GLN A 102 -1.58 -2.75 10.77
C GLN A 102 -1.41 -3.87 11.80
N SER A 103 -2.42 -4.10 12.62
CA SER A 103 -2.40 -5.17 13.62
C SER A 103 -2.37 -6.57 13.00
N ARG A 104 -2.73 -6.70 11.73
CA ARG A 104 -2.75 -7.99 11.04
C ARG A 104 -1.58 -8.14 10.07
N ILE A 105 -0.63 -7.24 10.08
CA ILE A 105 0.51 -7.29 9.15
C ILE A 105 1.31 -8.59 9.28
N GLY A 106 1.31 -9.20 10.46
CA GLY A 106 1.99 -10.47 10.71
C GLY A 106 1.40 -11.67 9.97
N GLU A 107 0.24 -11.50 9.32
CA GLU A 107 -0.36 -12.54 8.48
C GLU A 107 0.24 -12.54 7.08
N VAL A 108 1.08 -11.57 6.76
CA VAL A 108 1.71 -11.42 5.44
C VAL A 108 3.19 -11.73 5.57
N ASP A 109 3.74 -12.52 4.64
CA ASP A 109 5.18 -12.74 4.57
C ASP A 109 5.88 -11.49 4.06
N VAL A 110 7.11 -11.25 4.51
CA VAL A 110 7.90 -10.09 4.06
C VAL A 110 8.03 -10.05 2.54
N ASP A 111 8.23 -11.20 1.90
CA ASP A 111 8.38 -11.25 0.44
C ASP A 111 7.08 -10.87 -0.27
N GLU A 112 5.94 -11.32 0.24
CA GLU A 112 4.64 -10.96 -0.30
C GLU A 112 4.37 -9.46 -0.09
N LEU A 113 4.68 -8.95 1.09
CA LEU A 113 4.53 -7.52 1.38
C LEU A 113 5.37 -6.68 0.40
N ARG A 114 6.61 -7.10 0.13
CA ARG A 114 7.47 -6.40 -0.82
C ARG A 114 6.85 -6.36 -2.20
N GLU A 115 6.27 -7.46 -2.67
CA GLU A 115 5.60 -7.50 -3.96
C GLU A 115 4.41 -6.55 -4.00
N VAL A 116 3.56 -6.59 -2.98
CA VAL A 116 2.36 -5.74 -2.91
C VAL A 116 2.75 -4.26 -2.90
N LEU A 117 3.74 -3.88 -2.09
CA LEU A 117 4.17 -2.49 -2.01
C LEU A 117 4.89 -2.02 -3.27
N THR A 118 5.68 -2.89 -3.91
CA THR A 118 6.33 -2.57 -5.18
C THR A 118 5.29 -2.36 -6.28
N ASP A 119 4.26 -3.20 -6.35
CA ASP A 119 3.17 -3.04 -7.29
C ASP A 119 2.40 -1.73 -7.06
N ALA A 120 2.22 -1.34 -5.80
CA ALA A 120 1.59 -0.07 -5.46
C ALA A 120 2.43 1.11 -5.99
N TRP A 121 3.76 1.03 -5.83
CA TRP A 121 4.68 2.03 -6.36
C TRP A 121 4.58 2.10 -7.89
N LEU A 122 4.57 0.94 -8.55
CA LEU A 122 4.43 0.88 -10.02
C LEU A 122 3.12 1.49 -10.50
N ALA A 123 2.06 1.42 -9.70
CA ALA A 123 0.76 1.99 -10.06
C ALA A 123 0.79 3.52 -10.18
N VAL A 124 1.71 4.18 -9.48
CA VAL A 124 1.75 5.66 -9.45
C VAL A 124 3.04 6.25 -10.01
N ALA A 125 4.10 5.47 -10.15
CA ALA A 125 5.39 5.95 -10.64
C ALA A 125 5.28 6.45 -12.09
N PRO A 126 6.02 7.51 -12.46
CA PRO A 126 6.07 7.93 -13.87
C PRO A 126 6.55 6.79 -14.76
N THR A 127 6.02 6.73 -15.98
CA THR A 127 6.32 5.63 -16.91
C THR A 127 7.82 5.42 -17.13
N SER A 128 8.57 6.50 -17.31
CA SER A 128 10.02 6.39 -17.53
C SER A 128 10.74 5.82 -16.32
N LEU A 129 10.35 6.24 -15.12
CA LEU A 129 10.93 5.74 -13.88
C LEU A 129 10.60 4.26 -13.67
N ALA A 130 9.35 3.90 -13.93
CA ALA A 130 8.90 2.50 -13.82
C ALA A 130 9.67 1.60 -14.77
N LYS A 131 9.86 2.04 -16.02
CA LYS A 131 10.63 1.27 -17.02
C LYS A 131 12.07 1.05 -16.58
N ARG A 132 12.72 2.09 -16.05
CA ARG A 132 14.11 1.98 -15.59
C ARG A 132 14.22 1.02 -14.41
N PHE A 133 13.25 1.08 -13.51
CA PHE A 133 13.21 0.16 -12.37
C PHE A 133 13.05 -1.29 -12.82
N LEU A 134 12.12 -1.56 -13.74
CA LEU A 134 11.87 -2.91 -14.24
C LEU A 134 13.04 -3.44 -15.05
N ALA A 135 13.81 -2.55 -15.68
CA ALA A 135 15.01 -2.93 -16.43
C ALA A 135 16.23 -3.19 -15.54
N GLY A 136 16.09 -2.96 -14.22
CA GLY A 136 17.19 -3.15 -13.29
C GLY A 136 18.23 -2.03 -13.28
N GLU A 137 17.92 -0.89 -13.91
CA GLU A 137 18.85 0.25 -13.93
C GLU A 137 18.88 1.02 -12.61
N LEU A 138 17.84 0.87 -11.80
CA LEU A 138 17.74 1.53 -10.50
C LEU A 138 17.89 0.47 -9.41
N GLY A 139 18.79 0.69 -8.49
CA GLY A 139 18.93 -0.25 -7.39
C GLY A 139 17.69 -0.29 -6.51
N SER A 140 17.24 -1.49 -6.20
CA SER A 140 16.22 -1.70 -5.17
C SER A 140 16.93 -2.23 -3.96
N SER A 141 17.42 -1.37 -3.19
CA SER A 141 18.17 -1.77 -2.00
C SER A 141 17.25 -2.16 -0.86
#